data_911ca64c69e60abe5e31a4309a4ece73
#
_entry.id   911ca64c69e60abe5e31a4309a4ece73
#
_cell.length_a   1.000
_cell.length_b   1.000
_cell.length_c   1.000
_cell.angle_alpha   90.00
_cell.angle_beta   90.00
_cell.angle_gamma   90.00
#
_symmetry.space_group_name_H-M   'P 1'
#
loop_
_entity.id
_entity.type
_entity.pdbx_description
1 polymer ?
#
loop_
_entity_poly.entity_id
_entity_poly.type
_entity_poly.pdbx_seq_one_letter_code
_entity_poly.pdbx_strand_id
1 'polypeptide(L)'
;MIDKTAIIHPTAEIADDAIIGPNVVIGENVKIGSRTRVIANAFVEFAEIGEDCTISPFATIGSEPQDLGYKGEPTKVVIGNGTIIKENATVHRGAACGDFTTRIGEKCLLMVGTHVAHNCVLGDQVIMANLATLGGHCHVGFGAWLGGMTVFHQNVRVGDMAIISGFSATRQDILPYSKGEGRPPVPSG
;
A
#
# COMPACT_ATOMS: atom_id res chain seq x y z
N MET A 1 -9.60 -21.33 -0.97
CA MET A 1 -8.62 -22.47 -1.20
C MET A 1 -7.27 -22.04 -0.66
N ILE A 2 -6.64 -22.86 0.20
CA ILE A 2 -5.31 -22.57 0.78
C ILE A 2 -4.32 -23.65 0.31
N ASP A 3 -3.19 -23.24 -0.26
CA ASP A 3 -2.12 -24.15 -0.67
C ASP A 3 -1.47 -24.82 0.55
N LYS A 4 -1.08 -26.08 0.41
CA LYS A 4 -0.49 -26.88 1.50
C LYS A 4 0.86 -26.37 2.01
N THR A 5 1.54 -25.52 1.23
CA THR A 5 2.82 -24.91 1.59
C THR A 5 2.67 -23.54 2.23
N ALA A 6 1.43 -22.99 2.28
CA ALA A 6 1.18 -21.73 2.95
C ALA A 6 1.28 -21.89 4.48
N ILE A 7 1.83 -20.88 5.13
CA ILE A 7 1.93 -20.79 6.60
C ILE A 7 0.88 -19.79 7.07
N ILE A 8 -0.08 -20.26 7.86
CA ILE A 8 -1.20 -19.43 8.34
C ILE A 8 -1.13 -19.35 9.87
N HIS A 9 -1.05 -18.13 10.39
CA HIS A 9 -1.09 -17.92 11.84
C HIS A 9 -2.49 -18.20 12.40
N PRO A 10 -2.62 -18.78 13.60
CA PRO A 10 -3.93 -19.15 14.18
C PRO A 10 -4.91 -17.98 14.39
N THR A 11 -4.44 -16.74 14.47
CA THR A 11 -5.29 -15.55 14.59
C THR A 11 -5.80 -15.01 13.26
N ALA A 12 -5.37 -15.57 12.13
CA ALA A 12 -5.79 -15.11 10.82
C ALA A 12 -7.23 -15.51 10.52
N GLU A 13 -8.02 -14.58 10.03
CA GLU A 13 -9.39 -14.77 9.56
C GLU A 13 -9.40 -14.68 8.02
N ILE A 14 -9.65 -15.79 7.34
CA ILE A 14 -9.61 -15.87 5.87
C ILE A 14 -10.98 -16.32 5.37
N ALA A 15 -11.57 -15.57 4.43
CA ALA A 15 -12.85 -15.93 3.83
C ALA A 15 -12.77 -17.27 3.10
N ASP A 16 -13.85 -18.06 3.10
CA ASP A 16 -13.89 -19.43 2.57
C ASP A 16 -13.53 -19.51 1.07
N ASP A 17 -13.85 -18.48 0.32
CA ASP A 17 -13.64 -18.38 -1.13
C ASP A 17 -12.36 -17.62 -1.50
N ALA A 18 -11.58 -17.16 -0.53
CA ALA A 18 -10.26 -16.58 -0.78
C ALA A 18 -9.26 -17.66 -1.25
N ILE A 19 -8.25 -17.23 -2.00
CA ILE A 19 -7.21 -18.09 -2.55
C ILE A 19 -5.86 -17.68 -1.98
N ILE A 20 -5.22 -18.60 -1.26
CA ILE A 20 -3.87 -18.42 -0.71
C ILE A 20 -2.94 -19.40 -1.43
N GLY A 21 -2.01 -18.87 -2.19
CA GLY A 21 -1.09 -19.63 -3.03
C GLY A 21 0.11 -20.20 -2.27
N PRO A 22 1.03 -20.84 -3.02
CA PRO A 22 2.16 -21.55 -2.43
C PRO A 22 3.15 -20.62 -1.73
N ASN A 23 3.70 -21.11 -0.62
CA ASN A 23 4.72 -20.43 0.19
C ASN A 23 4.30 -19.02 0.68
N VAL A 24 3.01 -18.70 0.69
CA VAL A 24 2.50 -17.48 1.30
C VAL A 24 2.59 -17.60 2.81
N VAL A 25 3.01 -16.52 3.47
CA VAL A 25 2.99 -16.40 4.93
C VAL A 25 1.93 -15.40 5.33
N ILE A 26 0.90 -15.87 6.02
CA ILE A 26 -0.11 -15.04 6.68
C ILE A 26 0.19 -15.05 8.17
N GLY A 27 0.67 -13.91 8.66
CA GLY A 27 1.07 -13.70 10.06
C GLY A 27 -0.09 -13.34 10.97
N GLU A 28 0.26 -12.69 12.08
CA GLU A 28 -0.70 -12.33 13.14
C GLU A 28 -1.71 -11.28 12.67
N ASN A 29 -2.94 -11.38 13.23
CA ASN A 29 -3.98 -10.36 13.11
C ASN A 29 -4.28 -9.95 11.66
N VAL A 30 -4.33 -10.92 10.75
CA VAL A 30 -4.70 -10.72 9.35
C VAL A 30 -6.16 -11.07 9.12
N LYS A 31 -6.87 -10.20 8.37
CA LYS A 31 -8.20 -10.51 7.81
C LYS A 31 -8.13 -10.43 6.30
N ILE A 32 -8.66 -11.44 5.60
CA ILE A 32 -8.72 -11.51 4.14
C ILE A 32 -10.16 -11.72 3.70
N GLY A 33 -10.67 -10.75 2.93
CA GLY A 33 -12.03 -10.73 2.40
C GLY A 33 -12.25 -11.72 1.26
N SER A 34 -13.53 -11.89 0.90
CA SER A 34 -14.02 -12.79 -0.14
C SER A 34 -13.35 -12.57 -1.49
N ARG A 35 -13.11 -13.65 -2.24
CA ARG A 35 -12.53 -13.64 -3.61
C ARG A 35 -11.15 -13.01 -3.71
N THR A 36 -10.54 -12.62 -2.60
CA THR A 36 -9.18 -12.08 -2.56
C THR A 36 -8.17 -13.20 -2.83
N ARG A 37 -7.15 -12.88 -3.61
CA ARG A 37 -6.09 -13.80 -4.03
C ARG A 37 -4.73 -13.32 -3.56
N VAL A 38 -4.06 -14.13 -2.75
CA VAL A 38 -2.65 -13.96 -2.39
C VAL A 38 -1.86 -15.02 -3.15
N ILE A 39 -1.06 -14.61 -4.17
CA ILE A 39 -0.65 -15.52 -5.24
C ILE A 39 0.44 -16.48 -4.80
N ALA A 40 1.63 -16.01 -4.47
CA ALA A 40 2.74 -16.88 -4.04
C ALA A 40 3.82 -16.07 -3.30
N ASN A 41 4.53 -16.71 -2.37
CA ASN A 41 5.70 -16.12 -1.69
C ASN A 41 5.45 -14.70 -1.12
N ALA A 42 4.21 -14.30 -0.92
CA ALA A 42 3.87 -13.03 -0.30
C ALA A 42 3.91 -13.16 1.22
N PHE A 43 4.21 -12.05 1.89
CA PHE A 43 4.18 -11.95 3.35
C PHE A 43 3.14 -10.92 3.77
N VAL A 44 2.21 -11.31 4.64
CA VAL A 44 1.12 -10.46 5.14
C VAL A 44 1.00 -10.64 6.64
N GLU A 45 1.05 -9.55 7.40
CA GLU A 45 0.78 -9.55 8.86
C GLU A 45 0.07 -8.26 9.27
N PHE A 46 -0.63 -8.24 10.39
CA PHE A 46 -1.32 -7.07 10.94
C PHE A 46 -2.07 -6.26 9.87
N ALA A 47 -2.87 -6.94 9.05
CA ALA A 47 -3.52 -6.33 7.91
C ALA A 47 -4.98 -6.77 7.76
N GLU A 48 -5.86 -5.82 7.42
CA GLU A 48 -7.22 -6.07 6.98
C GLU A 48 -7.29 -5.81 5.48
N ILE A 49 -7.48 -6.86 4.68
CA ILE A 49 -7.55 -6.82 3.22
C ILE A 49 -8.99 -7.09 2.80
N GLY A 50 -9.57 -6.19 2.02
CA GLY A 50 -10.94 -6.27 1.55
C GLY A 50 -11.17 -7.40 0.56
N GLU A 51 -12.32 -7.36 -0.11
CA GLU A 51 -12.76 -8.34 -1.11
C GLU A 51 -12.16 -8.06 -2.49
N ASP A 52 -12.12 -9.08 -3.35
CA ASP A 52 -11.67 -8.98 -4.75
C ASP A 52 -10.26 -8.43 -4.95
N CYS A 53 -9.42 -8.42 -3.92
CA CYS A 53 -8.05 -7.95 -3.99
C CYS A 53 -7.12 -8.99 -4.64
N THR A 54 -6.02 -8.50 -5.22
CA THR A 54 -4.95 -9.36 -5.74
C THR A 54 -3.61 -8.93 -5.16
N ILE A 55 -2.96 -9.83 -4.45
CA ILE A 55 -1.63 -9.63 -3.88
C ILE A 55 -0.65 -10.52 -4.66
N SER A 56 0.23 -9.87 -5.41
CA SER A 56 1.19 -10.56 -6.31
C SER A 56 2.38 -11.15 -5.53
N PRO A 57 3.19 -11.99 -6.19
CA PRO A 57 4.33 -12.63 -5.55
C PRO A 57 5.33 -11.65 -4.93
N PHE A 58 5.87 -12.02 -3.78
CA PHE A 58 6.87 -11.24 -3.05
C PHE A 58 6.39 -9.87 -2.54
N ALA A 59 5.11 -9.56 -2.61
CA ALA A 59 4.58 -8.40 -1.92
C ALA A 59 4.67 -8.58 -0.40
N THR A 60 5.00 -7.50 0.31
CA THR A 60 5.14 -7.50 1.77
C THR A 60 4.19 -6.47 2.37
N ILE A 61 3.22 -6.92 3.17
CA ILE A 61 2.16 -6.08 3.71
C ILE A 61 2.14 -6.21 5.23
N GLY A 62 2.12 -5.07 5.93
CA GLY A 62 1.96 -5.00 7.38
C GLY A 62 3.26 -5.14 8.17
N SER A 63 4.41 -5.21 7.54
CA SER A 63 5.69 -5.19 8.27
C SER A 63 5.85 -3.92 9.10
N GLU A 64 6.70 -4.00 10.12
CA GLU A 64 7.00 -2.90 11.03
C GLU A 64 7.34 -1.61 10.31
N PRO A 65 6.88 -0.46 10.82
CA PRO A 65 7.23 0.83 10.25
C PRO A 65 8.74 1.07 10.33
N GLN A 66 9.29 1.72 9.30
CA GLN A 66 10.67 2.20 9.31
C GLN A 66 10.77 3.51 10.12
N ASP A 67 10.38 3.43 11.39
CA ASP A 67 10.38 4.53 12.33
C ASP A 67 11.13 4.13 13.60
N LEU A 68 12.20 4.85 13.92
CA LEU A 68 13.01 4.59 15.11
C LEU A 68 12.25 4.81 16.43
N GLY A 69 11.13 5.52 16.38
CA GLY A 69 10.23 5.74 17.51
C GLY A 69 9.28 4.57 17.79
N TYR A 70 9.13 3.63 16.86
CA TYR A 70 8.23 2.50 17.01
C TYR A 70 8.72 1.52 18.08
N LYS A 71 7.82 1.08 18.97
CA LYS A 71 8.13 0.23 20.14
C LYS A 71 7.26 -1.03 20.21
N GLY A 72 6.66 -1.45 19.06
CA GLY A 72 5.79 -2.61 19.03
C GLY A 72 4.32 -2.29 19.31
N GLU A 73 3.89 -1.05 19.11
CA GLU A 73 2.49 -0.66 19.30
C GLU A 73 1.55 -1.43 18.35
N PRO A 74 0.29 -1.66 18.75
CA PRO A 74 -0.67 -2.45 17.97
C PRO A 74 -1.17 -1.64 16.76
N THR A 75 -0.39 -1.62 15.71
CA THR A 75 -0.66 -0.89 14.47
C THR A 75 -1.02 -1.85 13.33
N LYS A 76 -1.65 -1.33 12.28
CA LYS A 76 -2.11 -2.17 11.17
C LYS A 76 -2.09 -1.48 9.82
N VAL A 77 -2.34 -2.29 8.79
CA VAL A 77 -2.69 -1.86 7.43
C VAL A 77 -4.15 -2.15 7.16
N VAL A 78 -4.84 -1.27 6.44
CA VAL A 78 -6.19 -1.51 5.90
C VAL A 78 -6.17 -1.29 4.39
N ILE A 79 -6.66 -2.25 3.61
CA ILE A 79 -6.70 -2.23 2.15
C ILE A 79 -8.13 -2.42 1.70
N GLY A 80 -8.64 -1.46 0.92
CA GLY A 80 -10.00 -1.47 0.36
C GLY A 80 -10.18 -2.49 -0.75
N ASN A 81 -11.44 -2.74 -1.09
CA ASN A 81 -11.87 -3.76 -2.05
C ASN A 81 -11.30 -3.52 -3.46
N GLY A 82 -11.04 -4.61 -4.18
CA GLY A 82 -10.62 -4.56 -5.58
C GLY A 82 -9.22 -4.00 -5.83
N THR A 83 -8.43 -3.79 -4.77
CA THR A 83 -7.08 -3.25 -4.89
C THR A 83 -6.09 -4.32 -5.35
N ILE A 84 -5.19 -3.93 -6.25
CA ILE A 84 -4.15 -4.79 -6.82
C ILE A 84 -2.79 -4.31 -6.34
N ILE A 85 -2.06 -5.20 -5.67
CA ILE A 85 -0.68 -4.96 -5.21
C ILE A 85 0.24 -5.90 -5.98
N LYS A 86 1.16 -5.30 -6.74
CA LYS A 86 2.07 -6.03 -7.62
C LYS A 86 3.33 -6.52 -6.91
N GLU A 87 4.17 -7.20 -7.68
CA GLU A 87 5.36 -7.90 -7.20
C GLU A 87 6.32 -6.96 -6.46
N ASN A 88 6.89 -7.42 -5.35
CA ASN A 88 7.85 -6.68 -4.53
C ASN A 88 7.36 -5.33 -3.99
N ALA A 89 6.07 -5.03 -4.07
CA ALA A 89 5.52 -3.85 -3.41
C ALA A 89 5.54 -4.04 -1.89
N THR A 90 5.79 -2.96 -1.15
CA THR A 90 5.83 -2.96 0.31
C THR A 90 4.85 -1.96 0.89
N VAL A 91 4.07 -2.39 1.87
CA VAL A 91 3.13 -1.54 2.62
C VAL A 91 3.39 -1.75 4.11
N HIS A 92 3.95 -0.75 4.77
CA HIS A 92 4.24 -0.83 6.20
C HIS A 92 3.01 -0.46 7.02
N ARG A 93 2.83 -1.12 8.18
CA ARG A 93 1.77 -0.77 9.13
C ARG A 93 2.02 0.59 9.75
N GLY A 94 1.00 1.15 10.40
CA GLY A 94 1.11 2.46 11.05
C GLY A 94 2.15 2.52 12.16
N ALA A 95 2.42 3.72 12.64
CA ALA A 95 3.22 4.01 13.81
C ALA A 95 2.41 4.85 14.81
N ALA A 96 2.84 4.91 16.07
CA ALA A 96 2.11 5.58 17.15
C ALA A 96 1.99 7.12 16.98
N CYS A 97 2.78 7.71 16.11
CA CYS A 97 2.74 9.15 15.79
C CYS A 97 1.53 9.56 14.92
N GLY A 98 0.53 8.69 14.75
CA GLY A 98 -0.70 8.96 13.98
C GLY A 98 -1.88 8.16 14.49
N ASP A 99 -2.74 7.72 13.59
CA ASP A 99 -3.92 6.90 13.91
C ASP A 99 -3.65 5.39 13.96
N PHE A 100 -2.40 4.99 14.14
CA PHE A 100 -1.95 3.60 14.21
C PHE A 100 -2.20 2.77 12.94
N THR A 101 -2.59 3.41 11.83
CA THR A 101 -3.03 2.69 10.64
C THR A 101 -2.44 3.30 9.36
N THR A 102 -1.98 2.46 8.45
CA THR A 102 -1.74 2.80 7.04
C THR A 102 -2.96 2.36 6.24
N ARG A 103 -3.52 3.23 5.39
CA ARG A 103 -4.76 2.98 4.65
C ARG A 103 -4.54 3.07 3.16
N ILE A 104 -5.06 2.09 2.44
CA ILE A 104 -5.15 2.08 0.98
C ILE A 104 -6.62 1.92 0.62
N GLY A 105 -7.15 2.81 -0.20
CA GLY A 105 -8.53 2.83 -0.64
C GLY A 105 -8.89 1.66 -1.55
N GLU A 106 -10.07 1.73 -2.14
CA GLU A 106 -10.61 0.72 -3.06
C GLU A 106 -10.05 0.89 -4.48
N LYS A 107 -9.96 -0.22 -5.22
CA LYS A 107 -9.58 -0.24 -6.64
C LYS A 107 -8.27 0.48 -6.96
N CYS A 108 -7.35 0.52 -6.01
CA CYS A 108 -6.01 1.05 -6.21
C CYS A 108 -5.15 0.05 -7.00
N LEU A 109 -4.13 0.59 -7.68
CA LEU A 109 -3.10 -0.20 -8.35
C LEU A 109 -1.71 0.23 -7.85
N LEU A 110 -1.09 -0.61 -7.06
CA LEU A 110 0.28 -0.45 -6.60
C LEU A 110 1.17 -1.35 -7.48
N MET A 111 1.90 -0.74 -8.43
CA MET A 111 2.74 -1.48 -9.37
C MET A 111 4.03 -2.00 -8.73
N VAL A 112 4.83 -2.68 -9.54
CA VAL A 112 6.04 -3.40 -9.11
C VAL A 112 6.98 -2.52 -8.31
N GLY A 113 7.38 -2.99 -7.12
CA GLY A 113 8.37 -2.36 -6.26
C GLY A 113 7.95 -1.04 -5.64
N THR A 114 6.65 -0.70 -5.64
CA THR A 114 6.16 0.50 -4.95
C THR A 114 6.35 0.39 -3.44
N HIS A 115 6.51 1.54 -2.77
CA HIS A 115 6.61 1.59 -1.32
C HIS A 115 5.60 2.56 -0.71
N VAL A 116 4.79 2.07 0.22
CA VAL A 116 3.89 2.87 1.06
C VAL A 116 4.39 2.78 2.50
N ALA A 117 4.96 3.87 3.01
CA ALA A 117 5.43 3.94 4.39
C ALA A 117 4.25 4.05 5.38
N HIS A 118 4.60 4.01 6.67
CA HIS A 118 3.65 4.06 7.78
C HIS A 118 2.73 5.29 7.76
N ASN A 119 1.52 5.13 8.24
CA ASN A 119 0.51 6.19 8.38
C ASN A 119 0.14 6.92 7.07
N CYS A 120 0.51 6.37 5.91
CA CYS A 120 0.02 6.89 4.65
C CYS A 120 -1.48 6.61 4.48
N VAL A 121 -2.16 7.52 3.80
CA VAL A 121 -3.56 7.38 3.43
C VAL A 121 -3.69 7.58 1.92
N LEU A 122 -4.08 6.53 1.20
CA LEU A 122 -4.41 6.58 -0.21
C LEU A 122 -5.92 6.52 -0.37
N GLY A 123 -6.49 7.47 -1.10
CA GLY A 123 -7.89 7.42 -1.52
C GLY A 123 -8.15 6.31 -2.53
N ASP A 124 -9.40 6.17 -2.96
CA ASP A 124 -9.77 5.16 -3.93
C ASP A 124 -9.18 5.45 -5.31
N GLN A 125 -8.99 4.38 -6.10
CA GLN A 125 -8.52 4.44 -7.49
C GLN A 125 -7.13 5.09 -7.69
N VAL A 126 -6.32 5.19 -6.65
CA VAL A 126 -4.94 5.68 -6.76
C VAL A 126 -4.09 4.68 -7.56
N ILE A 127 -3.28 5.21 -8.48
CA ILE A 127 -2.29 4.44 -9.24
C ILE A 127 -0.88 4.89 -8.83
N MET A 128 -0.11 3.96 -8.31
CA MET A 128 1.32 4.11 -8.08
C MET A 128 2.08 3.29 -9.13
N ALA A 129 2.73 3.96 -10.08
CA ALA A 129 3.54 3.28 -11.09
C ALA A 129 4.83 2.71 -10.47
N ASN A 130 5.54 1.88 -11.23
CA ASN A 130 6.68 1.11 -10.74
C ASN A 130 7.67 1.96 -9.93
N LEU A 131 8.05 1.46 -8.75
CA LEU A 131 9.03 2.07 -7.85
C LEU A 131 8.62 3.44 -7.28
N ALA A 132 7.35 3.87 -7.43
CA ALA A 132 6.87 5.06 -6.76
C ALA A 132 6.92 4.85 -5.23
N THR A 133 7.40 5.86 -4.51
CA THR A 133 7.74 5.75 -3.08
C THR A 133 7.11 6.89 -2.29
N LEU A 134 6.36 6.54 -1.26
CA LEU A 134 5.79 7.47 -0.29
C LEU A 134 6.54 7.38 1.04
N GLY A 135 7.03 8.52 1.53
CA GLY A 135 7.46 8.66 2.92
C GLY A 135 6.28 8.60 3.89
N GLY A 136 6.55 8.46 5.18
CA GLY A 136 5.49 8.36 6.19
C GLY A 136 4.51 9.54 6.18
N HIS A 137 3.26 9.28 6.57
CA HIS A 137 2.19 10.28 6.67
C HIS A 137 1.81 10.99 5.37
N CYS A 138 2.15 10.45 4.20
CA CYS A 138 1.66 10.98 2.95
C CYS A 138 0.16 10.74 2.78
N HIS A 139 -0.54 11.72 2.22
CA HIS A 139 -1.94 11.62 1.84
C HIS A 139 -2.06 11.73 0.32
N VAL A 140 -2.66 10.75 -0.33
CA VAL A 140 -2.87 10.73 -1.78
C VAL A 140 -4.36 10.71 -2.04
N GLY A 141 -4.87 11.72 -2.72
CA GLY A 141 -6.29 11.89 -3.01
C GLY A 141 -6.83 10.90 -4.03
N PHE A 142 -8.14 10.89 -4.18
CA PHE A 142 -8.88 10.03 -5.11
C PHE A 142 -8.32 10.12 -6.53
N GLY A 143 -8.10 8.97 -7.16
CA GLY A 143 -7.73 8.86 -8.59
C GLY A 143 -6.39 9.49 -8.96
N ALA A 144 -5.55 9.86 -8.00
CA ALA A 144 -4.24 10.42 -8.31
C ALA A 144 -3.32 9.35 -8.95
N TRP A 145 -2.47 9.80 -9.88
CA TRP A 145 -1.50 8.96 -10.58
C TRP A 145 -0.08 9.41 -10.25
N LEU A 146 0.65 8.54 -9.57
CA LEU A 146 2.05 8.74 -9.23
C LEU A 146 2.93 7.99 -10.23
N GLY A 147 3.65 8.73 -11.06
CA GLY A 147 4.52 8.17 -12.11
C GLY A 147 5.65 7.32 -11.57
N GLY A 148 6.25 6.52 -12.44
CA GLY A 148 7.31 5.59 -12.04
C GLY A 148 8.52 6.30 -11.43
N MET A 149 9.12 5.69 -10.40
CA MET A 149 10.29 6.23 -9.69
C MET A 149 10.07 7.63 -9.09
N THR A 150 8.81 7.97 -8.77
CA THR A 150 8.53 9.21 -8.02
C THR A 150 8.81 9.02 -6.53
N VAL A 151 9.24 10.09 -5.86
CA VAL A 151 9.55 10.08 -4.43
C VAL A 151 8.86 11.24 -3.74
N PHE A 152 8.06 10.94 -2.73
CA PHE A 152 7.35 11.92 -1.90
C PHE A 152 7.93 11.93 -0.50
N HIS A 153 8.38 13.10 -0.05
CA HIS A 153 8.83 13.27 1.33
C HIS A 153 7.66 13.04 2.30
N GLN A 154 7.98 12.65 3.52
CA GLN A 154 6.95 12.47 4.56
C GLN A 154 6.05 13.71 4.71
N ASN A 155 4.78 13.48 5.05
CA ASN A 155 3.71 14.47 5.23
C ASN A 155 3.23 15.18 3.94
N VAL A 156 3.73 14.83 2.76
CA VAL A 156 3.24 15.42 1.50
C VAL A 156 1.80 14.99 1.23
N ARG A 157 0.99 15.95 0.77
CA ARG A 157 -0.37 15.72 0.30
C ARG A 157 -0.43 15.84 -1.22
N VAL A 158 -0.97 14.83 -1.86
CA VAL A 158 -1.27 14.83 -3.29
C VAL A 158 -2.79 14.94 -3.44
N GLY A 159 -3.25 15.97 -4.13
CA GLY A 159 -4.69 16.21 -4.30
C GLY A 159 -5.35 15.21 -5.27
N ASP A 160 -6.69 15.19 -5.26
CA ASP A 160 -7.48 14.32 -6.11
C ASP A 160 -7.15 14.52 -7.59
N MET A 161 -7.12 13.42 -8.35
CA MET A 161 -6.89 13.39 -9.80
C MET A 161 -5.58 14.08 -10.24
N ALA A 162 -4.65 14.32 -9.33
CA ALA A 162 -3.33 14.85 -9.70
C ALA A 162 -2.51 13.79 -10.44
N ILE A 163 -1.72 14.23 -11.43
CA ILE A 163 -0.83 13.37 -12.21
C ILE A 163 0.60 13.85 -12.04
N ILE A 164 1.47 12.99 -11.53
CA ILE A 164 2.88 13.30 -11.34
C ILE A 164 3.70 12.46 -12.32
N SER A 165 4.47 13.14 -13.15
CA SER A 165 5.36 12.50 -14.13
C SER A 165 6.45 11.66 -13.45
N GLY A 166 6.91 10.63 -14.13
CA GLY A 166 7.99 9.77 -13.63
C GLY A 166 9.27 10.56 -13.28
N PHE A 167 10.09 9.98 -12.40
CA PHE A 167 11.33 10.57 -11.89
C PHE A 167 11.17 11.89 -11.14
N SER A 168 9.95 12.27 -10.77
CA SER A 168 9.69 13.47 -9.96
C SER A 168 9.93 13.21 -8.47
N ALA A 169 10.37 14.25 -7.74
CA ALA A 169 10.55 14.17 -6.29
C ALA A 169 10.07 15.49 -5.63
N THR A 170 9.31 15.38 -4.52
CA THR A 170 8.76 16.58 -3.89
C THR A 170 8.77 16.51 -2.36
N ARG A 171 8.88 17.69 -1.76
CA ARG A 171 8.58 17.97 -0.34
C ARG A 171 7.36 18.89 -0.19
N GLN A 172 6.74 19.27 -1.31
CA GLN A 172 5.62 20.19 -1.36
C GLN A 172 4.35 19.44 -1.72
N ASP A 173 3.23 19.95 -1.24
CA ASP A 173 1.92 19.45 -1.59
C ASP A 173 1.62 19.68 -3.07
N ILE A 174 0.86 18.76 -3.66
CA ILE A 174 0.43 18.81 -5.05
C ILE A 174 -1.06 19.12 -5.08
N LEU A 175 -1.43 20.14 -5.84
CA LEU A 175 -2.83 20.57 -5.93
C LEU A 175 -3.70 19.55 -6.66
N PRO A 176 -4.99 19.44 -6.32
CA PRO A 176 -5.93 18.60 -7.07
C PRO A 176 -5.98 18.99 -8.56
N TYR A 177 -6.25 17.99 -9.41
CA TYR A 177 -6.42 18.15 -10.86
C TYR A 177 -5.23 18.77 -11.59
N SER A 178 -4.05 18.75 -10.97
CA SER A 178 -2.83 19.32 -11.55
C SER A 178 -1.94 18.23 -12.15
N LYS A 179 -1.11 18.65 -13.12
CA LYS A 179 0.03 17.85 -13.59
C LYS A 179 1.31 18.50 -13.11
N GLY A 180 2.25 17.66 -12.67
CA GLY A 180 3.56 18.14 -12.21
C GLY A 180 4.68 17.21 -12.65
N GLU A 181 5.83 17.80 -12.97
CA GLU A 181 7.06 17.04 -13.26
C GLU A 181 8.28 17.76 -12.70
N GLY A 182 9.34 17.00 -12.46
CA GLY A 182 10.63 17.53 -12.03
C GLY A 182 10.90 17.41 -10.53
N ARG A 183 11.88 18.17 -10.06
CA ARG A 183 12.39 18.11 -8.67
C ARG A 183 12.67 19.51 -8.12
N PRO A 184 11.70 20.18 -7.48
CA PRO A 184 10.31 19.76 -7.23
C PRO A 184 9.48 19.74 -8.52
N PRO A 185 8.33 19.03 -8.52
CA PRO A 185 7.41 19.06 -9.63
C PRO A 185 6.89 20.48 -9.86
N VAL A 186 6.97 20.94 -11.10
CA VAL A 186 6.35 22.19 -11.55
C VAL A 186 5.14 21.87 -12.44
N PRO A 187 4.10 22.72 -12.45
CA PRO A 187 2.95 22.49 -13.32
C PRO A 187 3.39 22.38 -14.78
N SER A 188 2.95 21.33 -15.46
CA SER A 188 3.19 21.11 -16.88
C SER A 188 1.84 21.06 -17.59
N GLY A 189 1.49 22.17 -18.27
CA GLY A 189 0.40 22.31 -19.23
C GLY A 189 -0.98 21.78 -18.84
#